data_2557c3108bfa9ca85532b706e452ba53
#
_entry.id   2557c3108bfa9ca85532b706e452ba53
#
_cell.length_a   1.000
_cell.length_b   1.000
_cell.length_c   1.000
_cell.angle_alpha   90.00
_cell.angle_beta   90.00
_cell.angle_gamma   90.00
#
_symmetry.space_group_name_H-M   'P 1'
#
loop_
_entity.id
_entity.type
_entity.pdbx_description
1 polymer ?
#
loop_
_entity_poly.entity_id
_entity_poly.type
_entity_poly.pdbx_seq_one_letter_code
_entity_poly.pdbx_strand_id
1 'polypeptide(L)'
;AYLTDGWQQHAPLKVATHGPLFRYERPQKGRYRQFHQLDAEILGAGEPQADVELLCLADQLLGELGIADGVTLMLNTLGDGASREAWRGALIDYFRAVKGELSEDSQDRLERNPLRILDSKDPRDKEFMADAPKIDDYLSGEAQDFFGKVTSGLDAAGVAWTRAPGLVRGLDYYRHTAFEFVTDRLGAQGTVLGGGRYDGLMESLGGQHTPAVGWAAGIERLAMLVGSASNDPLEVVIVLEHDDFLDFATSRLSKLRRHGIAADMIASGSPKKRFDKAAKLGARRIATISMRDGARSVNLRGESEDEGRTNLIHSLMVS
;
A
#
# COMPACT_ATOMS: atom_id res chain seq x y z
N ALA A 1 -1.06 -22.27 -2.42
CA ALA A 1 -2.46 -22.42 -2.00
C ALA A 1 -3.38 -22.63 -3.22
N TYR A 2 -3.44 -21.72 -4.22
CA TYR A 2 -4.35 -21.85 -5.38
C TYR A 2 -4.28 -23.23 -6.04
N LEU A 3 -3.08 -23.74 -6.34
CA LEU A 3 -2.87 -25.07 -6.95
C LEU A 3 -3.02 -26.23 -5.95
N THR A 4 -2.51 -26.06 -4.69
CA THR A 4 -2.44 -27.14 -3.71
C THR A 4 -3.73 -27.36 -2.95
N ASP A 5 -4.53 -26.29 -2.76
CA ASP A 5 -5.70 -26.32 -1.88
C ASP A 5 -7.03 -26.35 -2.69
N GLY A 6 -6.92 -26.56 -4.00
CA GLY A 6 -8.08 -26.74 -4.87
C GLY A 6 -8.89 -25.47 -5.15
N TRP A 7 -8.28 -24.28 -5.05
CA TRP A 7 -9.01 -23.02 -5.23
C TRP A 7 -9.38 -22.72 -6.69
N GLN A 8 -8.83 -23.49 -7.65
CA GLN A 8 -9.16 -23.39 -9.09
C GLN A 8 -10.67 -23.48 -9.37
N GLN A 9 -11.40 -24.24 -8.54
CA GLN A 9 -12.87 -24.39 -8.66
C GLN A 9 -13.64 -23.09 -8.41
N HIS A 10 -12.99 -22.08 -7.82
CA HIS A 10 -13.59 -20.79 -7.52
C HIS A 10 -13.23 -19.69 -8.54
N ALA A 11 -12.56 -20.06 -9.64
CA ALA A 11 -12.18 -19.09 -10.66
C ALA A 11 -13.44 -18.53 -11.38
N PRO A 12 -13.48 -17.21 -11.70
CA PRO A 12 -12.46 -16.21 -11.36
C PRO A 12 -12.45 -15.88 -9.87
N LEU A 13 -11.28 -15.99 -9.25
CA LEU A 13 -11.07 -15.79 -7.83
C LEU A 13 -10.39 -14.44 -7.56
N LYS A 14 -10.99 -13.62 -6.71
CA LYS A 14 -10.44 -12.35 -6.23
C LYS A 14 -10.01 -12.52 -4.78
N VAL A 15 -8.74 -12.29 -4.51
CA VAL A 15 -8.17 -12.44 -3.17
C VAL A 15 -7.28 -11.27 -2.79
N ALA A 16 -7.22 -10.99 -1.50
CA ALA A 16 -6.24 -10.09 -0.93
C ALA A 16 -5.56 -10.79 0.25
N THR A 17 -4.29 -10.47 0.46
CA THR A 17 -3.52 -10.98 1.60
C THR A 17 -2.60 -9.89 2.13
N HIS A 18 -2.23 -10.01 3.39
CA HIS A 18 -1.19 -9.16 3.98
C HIS A 18 -0.34 -9.99 4.95
N GLY A 19 0.92 -9.62 5.09
CA GLY A 19 1.78 -10.32 6.04
C GLY A 19 3.26 -9.97 5.87
N PRO A 20 4.10 -10.55 6.73
CA PRO A 20 5.55 -10.37 6.67
C PRO A 20 6.16 -11.21 5.55
N LEU A 21 7.08 -10.59 4.83
CA LEU A 21 7.91 -11.21 3.81
C LEU A 21 9.39 -11.01 4.14
N PHE A 22 10.24 -11.85 3.58
CA PHE A 22 11.67 -11.85 3.86
C PHE A 22 12.47 -11.85 2.57
N ARG A 23 13.58 -11.10 2.53
CA ARG A 23 14.52 -11.08 1.42
C ARG A 23 15.96 -10.91 1.91
N TYR A 24 16.92 -11.42 1.16
CA TYR A 24 18.35 -11.37 1.51
C TYR A 24 19.06 -10.09 1.06
N GLU A 25 18.40 -9.11 0.54
CA GLU A 25 19.00 -7.92 -0.03
C GLU A 25 19.60 -6.96 1.03
N ARG A 26 20.53 -6.09 0.56
CA ARG A 26 21.12 -5.06 1.43
C ARG A 26 20.03 -4.09 1.91
N PRO A 27 19.86 -3.91 3.23
CA PRO A 27 18.83 -3.04 3.76
C PRO A 27 19.20 -1.56 3.52
N GLN A 28 18.15 -0.77 3.25
CA GLN A 28 18.24 0.70 3.15
C GLN A 28 16.86 1.29 3.50
N LYS A 29 16.76 2.62 3.59
CA LYS A 29 15.48 3.29 3.90
C LYS A 29 14.39 2.86 2.90
N GLY A 30 13.27 2.33 3.39
CA GLY A 30 12.17 1.81 2.56
C GLY A 30 12.44 0.45 1.88
N ARG A 31 13.56 -0.23 2.20
CA ARG A 31 13.91 -1.57 1.71
C ARG A 31 14.52 -2.40 2.84
N TYR A 32 13.68 -3.14 3.54
CA TYR A 32 14.06 -3.96 4.69
C TYR A 32 14.21 -5.43 4.31
N ARG A 33 14.92 -6.21 5.13
CA ARG A 33 15.03 -7.67 4.96
C ARG A 33 13.78 -8.39 5.41
N GLN A 34 13.13 -7.93 6.46
CA GLN A 34 11.76 -8.28 6.83
C GLN A 34 10.90 -7.06 6.56
N PHE A 35 9.81 -7.24 5.84
CA PHE A 35 8.90 -6.17 5.45
C PHE A 35 7.50 -6.75 5.31
N HIS A 36 6.49 -5.89 5.26
CA HIS A 36 5.11 -6.31 5.11
C HIS A 36 4.58 -5.88 3.74
N GLN A 37 3.79 -6.73 3.14
CA GLN A 37 3.06 -6.40 1.92
C GLN A 37 1.56 -6.54 2.16
N LEU A 38 0.80 -5.76 1.40
CA LEU A 38 -0.59 -5.94 1.08
C LEU A 38 -0.63 -6.30 -0.41
N ASP A 39 -1.22 -7.42 -0.72
CA ASP A 39 -1.31 -7.95 -2.08
C ASP A 39 -2.77 -8.14 -2.47
N ALA A 40 -3.09 -7.89 -3.74
CA ALA A 40 -4.40 -8.17 -4.31
C ALA A 40 -4.24 -8.85 -5.67
N GLU A 41 -5.01 -9.92 -5.89
CA GLU A 41 -4.88 -10.79 -7.04
C GLU A 41 -6.25 -11.16 -7.62
N ILE A 42 -6.34 -11.23 -8.96
CA ILE A 42 -7.46 -11.84 -9.68
C ILE A 42 -6.90 -12.99 -10.48
N LEU A 43 -7.39 -14.21 -10.20
CA LEU A 43 -6.94 -15.47 -10.77
C LEU A 43 -8.07 -16.07 -11.62
N GLY A 44 -7.78 -16.46 -12.85
CA GLY A 44 -8.76 -17.07 -13.76
C GLY A 44 -9.56 -16.08 -14.59
N ALA A 45 -9.16 -14.80 -14.68
CA ALA A 45 -9.78 -13.80 -15.55
C ALA A 45 -8.78 -13.33 -16.61
N GLY A 46 -9.04 -13.66 -17.86
CA GLY A 46 -8.22 -13.30 -19.03
C GLY A 46 -8.55 -11.93 -19.63
N GLU A 47 -9.67 -11.35 -19.25
CA GLU A 47 -10.20 -10.11 -19.81
C GLU A 47 -9.46 -8.88 -19.28
N PRO A 48 -9.28 -7.82 -20.14
CA PRO A 48 -8.63 -6.56 -19.72
C PRO A 48 -9.29 -5.88 -18.52
N GLN A 49 -10.58 -6.13 -18.30
CA GLN A 49 -11.36 -5.55 -17.20
C GLN A 49 -10.82 -5.96 -15.82
N ALA A 50 -10.19 -7.13 -15.71
CA ALA A 50 -9.55 -7.56 -14.46
C ALA A 50 -8.35 -6.66 -14.11
N ASP A 51 -7.57 -6.27 -15.13
CA ASP A 51 -6.46 -5.32 -14.95
C ASP A 51 -6.98 -3.95 -14.53
N VAL A 52 -8.02 -3.45 -15.20
CA VAL A 52 -8.67 -2.17 -14.86
C VAL A 52 -9.17 -2.19 -13.43
N GLU A 53 -9.87 -3.24 -13.01
CA GLU A 53 -10.42 -3.37 -11.65
C GLU A 53 -9.33 -3.27 -10.58
N LEU A 54 -8.22 -4.01 -10.77
CA LEU A 54 -7.10 -3.97 -9.82
C LEU A 54 -6.37 -2.64 -9.78
N LEU A 55 -6.25 -1.95 -10.91
CA LEU A 55 -5.67 -0.62 -10.97
C LEU A 55 -6.58 0.42 -10.31
N CYS A 56 -7.89 0.34 -10.50
CA CYS A 56 -8.87 1.17 -9.80
C CYS A 56 -8.84 0.92 -8.28
N LEU A 57 -8.73 -0.33 -7.85
CA LEU A 57 -8.59 -0.68 -6.42
C LEU A 57 -7.33 -0.08 -5.81
N ALA A 58 -6.21 -0.11 -6.54
CA ALA A 58 -4.95 0.49 -6.09
C ALA A 58 -5.06 2.01 -5.98
N ASP A 59 -5.65 2.68 -6.97
CA ASP A 59 -5.89 4.13 -6.98
C ASP A 59 -6.78 4.55 -5.80
N GLN A 60 -7.89 3.84 -5.60
CA GLN A 60 -8.80 4.07 -4.47
C GLN A 60 -8.10 3.88 -3.13
N LEU A 61 -7.30 2.83 -2.97
CA LEU A 61 -6.52 2.59 -1.74
C LEU A 61 -5.61 3.77 -1.41
N LEU A 62 -4.90 4.30 -2.40
CA LEU A 62 -4.01 5.45 -2.20
C LEU A 62 -4.81 6.71 -1.87
N GLY A 63 -5.99 6.89 -2.47
CA GLY A 63 -6.93 7.97 -2.17
C GLY A 63 -7.44 7.92 -0.73
N GLU A 64 -7.91 6.76 -0.27
CA GLU A 64 -8.41 6.58 1.09
C GLU A 64 -7.32 6.72 2.17
N LEU A 65 -6.07 6.38 1.83
CA LEU A 65 -4.92 6.64 2.68
C LEU A 65 -4.48 8.12 2.69
N GLY A 66 -5.07 8.96 1.84
CA GLY A 66 -4.72 10.38 1.72
C GLY A 66 -3.34 10.64 1.13
N ILE A 67 -2.82 9.72 0.32
CA ILE A 67 -1.46 9.78 -0.24
C ILE A 67 -1.42 9.77 -1.77
N ALA A 68 -2.58 9.79 -2.44
CA ALA A 68 -2.67 9.80 -3.90
C ALA A 68 -1.94 10.99 -4.52
N ASP A 69 -1.97 12.16 -3.86
CA ASP A 69 -1.23 13.34 -4.31
C ASP A 69 0.28 13.05 -4.36
N GLY A 70 0.88 13.28 -5.53
CA GLY A 70 2.31 13.02 -5.76
C GLY A 70 2.65 11.54 -5.95
N VAL A 71 1.66 10.69 -6.22
CA VAL A 71 1.85 9.33 -6.72
C VAL A 71 1.34 9.24 -8.15
N THR A 72 2.13 8.67 -9.03
CA THR A 72 1.80 8.53 -10.46
C THR A 72 1.72 7.06 -10.84
N LEU A 73 0.65 6.65 -11.53
CA LEU A 73 0.55 5.34 -12.17
C LEU A 73 1.38 5.33 -13.46
N MET A 74 2.48 4.60 -13.43
CA MET A 74 3.30 4.27 -14.59
C MET A 74 2.81 2.97 -15.18
N LEU A 75 2.38 3.00 -16.45
CA LEU A 75 1.74 1.86 -17.12
C LEU A 75 2.48 1.49 -18.39
N ASN A 76 2.66 0.19 -18.61
CA ASN A 76 3.22 -0.37 -19.85
C ASN A 76 2.47 -1.62 -20.26
N THR A 77 2.69 -2.06 -21.51
CA THR A 77 2.37 -3.41 -21.97
C THR A 77 3.66 -4.16 -22.32
N LEU A 78 3.69 -5.45 -22.02
CA LEU A 78 4.74 -6.37 -22.42
C LEU A 78 4.31 -7.25 -23.60
N GLY A 79 3.08 -7.00 -24.11
CA GLY A 79 2.47 -7.79 -25.16
C GLY A 79 2.06 -9.20 -24.72
N ASP A 80 1.54 -9.94 -25.65
CA ASP A 80 1.33 -11.38 -25.53
C ASP A 80 2.65 -12.17 -25.69
N GLY A 81 2.58 -13.49 -25.67
CA GLY A 81 3.76 -14.34 -25.83
C GLY A 81 4.51 -14.10 -27.13
N ALA A 82 3.79 -13.95 -28.24
CA ALA A 82 4.39 -13.75 -29.57
C ALA A 82 5.06 -12.37 -29.66
N SER A 83 4.38 -11.30 -29.23
CA SER A 83 4.91 -9.94 -29.17
C SER A 83 6.20 -9.88 -28.34
N ARG A 84 6.18 -10.50 -27.17
CA ARG A 84 7.31 -10.50 -26.25
C ARG A 84 8.52 -11.23 -26.80
N GLU A 85 8.33 -12.38 -27.45
CA GLU A 85 9.44 -13.13 -28.05
C GLU A 85 10.04 -12.40 -29.26
N ALA A 86 9.21 -11.76 -30.09
CA ALA A 86 9.68 -10.94 -31.20
C ALA A 86 10.50 -9.74 -30.68
N TRP A 87 9.99 -9.04 -29.69
CA TRP A 87 10.71 -7.93 -29.06
C TRP A 87 12.01 -8.38 -28.37
N ARG A 88 11.96 -9.50 -27.64
CA ARG A 88 13.14 -10.09 -27.01
C ARG A 88 14.23 -10.40 -28.03
N GLY A 89 13.88 -10.97 -29.19
CA GLY A 89 14.81 -11.22 -30.29
C GLY A 89 15.48 -9.93 -30.76
N ALA A 90 14.68 -8.90 -31.02
CA ALA A 90 15.18 -7.59 -31.46
C ALA A 90 16.11 -6.93 -30.42
N LEU A 91 15.78 -7.03 -29.12
CA LEU A 91 16.64 -6.54 -28.04
C LEU A 91 17.97 -7.29 -27.97
N ILE A 92 17.95 -8.62 -28.15
CA ILE A 92 19.19 -9.42 -28.18
C ILE A 92 20.08 -8.97 -29.35
N ASP A 93 19.54 -8.81 -30.54
CA ASP A 93 20.30 -8.42 -31.71
C ASP A 93 20.87 -6.99 -31.55
N TYR A 94 20.07 -6.08 -31.02
CA TYR A 94 20.46 -4.71 -30.73
C TYR A 94 21.59 -4.64 -29.70
N PHE A 95 21.41 -5.20 -28.53
CA PHE A 95 22.41 -5.12 -27.45
C PHE A 95 23.64 -5.97 -27.72
N ARG A 96 23.55 -7.03 -28.54
CA ARG A 96 24.70 -7.81 -28.96
C ARG A 96 25.68 -6.96 -29.78
N ALA A 97 25.19 -6.04 -30.62
CA ALA A 97 26.01 -5.14 -31.42
C ALA A 97 26.87 -4.19 -30.57
N VAL A 98 26.40 -3.85 -29.36
CA VAL A 98 27.06 -2.93 -28.42
C VAL A 98 27.52 -3.62 -27.13
N LYS A 99 27.60 -4.96 -27.11
CA LYS A 99 27.90 -5.75 -25.91
C LYS A 99 29.12 -5.28 -25.14
N GLY A 100 30.21 -4.91 -25.86
CA GLY A 100 31.46 -4.48 -25.23
C GLY A 100 31.40 -3.11 -24.54
N GLU A 101 30.35 -2.33 -24.78
CA GLU A 101 30.14 -1.00 -24.21
C GLU A 101 29.17 -1.02 -23.01
N LEU A 102 28.41 -2.12 -22.86
CA LEU A 102 27.50 -2.30 -21.75
C LEU A 102 28.23 -2.56 -20.42
N SER A 103 27.53 -2.28 -19.30
CA SER A 103 28.00 -2.69 -17.98
C SER A 103 28.13 -4.21 -17.87
N GLU A 104 28.99 -4.70 -16.99
CA GLU A 104 29.18 -6.15 -16.77
C GLU A 104 27.86 -6.86 -16.41
N ASP A 105 27.04 -6.23 -15.55
CA ASP A 105 25.73 -6.74 -15.18
C ASP A 105 24.80 -6.81 -16.39
N SER A 106 24.84 -5.84 -17.30
CA SER A 106 24.04 -5.83 -18.52
C SER A 106 24.54 -6.83 -19.56
N GLN A 107 25.82 -7.09 -19.62
CA GLN A 107 26.38 -8.17 -20.45
C GLN A 107 25.88 -9.55 -19.98
N ASP A 108 25.87 -9.79 -18.68
CA ASP A 108 25.29 -11.01 -18.09
C ASP A 108 23.78 -11.14 -18.33
N ARG A 109 23.07 -10.03 -18.25
CA ARG A 109 21.61 -9.96 -18.52
C ARG A 109 21.29 -10.24 -19.98
N LEU A 110 22.14 -9.86 -20.91
CA LEU A 110 21.94 -10.12 -22.35
C LEU A 110 21.75 -11.60 -22.64
N GLU A 111 22.48 -12.47 -21.95
CA GLU A 111 22.38 -13.92 -22.14
C GLU A 111 21.18 -14.55 -21.38
N ARG A 112 20.78 -13.96 -20.26
CA ARG A 112 19.75 -14.53 -19.36
C ARG A 112 18.39 -13.89 -19.55
N ASN A 113 18.32 -12.56 -19.48
CA ASN A 113 17.07 -11.80 -19.58
C ASN A 113 17.34 -10.39 -20.12
N PRO A 114 17.42 -10.21 -21.45
CA PRO A 114 17.77 -8.94 -22.07
C PRO A 114 16.80 -7.81 -21.77
N LEU A 115 15.54 -8.09 -21.46
CA LEU A 115 14.56 -7.07 -21.08
C LEU A 115 15.02 -6.30 -19.81
N ARG A 116 15.76 -6.95 -18.91
CA ARG A 116 16.26 -6.30 -17.69
C ARG A 116 17.39 -5.28 -17.95
N ILE A 117 17.95 -5.24 -19.15
CA ILE A 117 18.88 -4.18 -19.52
C ILE A 117 18.15 -2.84 -19.57
N LEU A 118 16.88 -2.83 -19.99
CA LEU A 118 16.03 -1.64 -20.05
C LEU A 118 15.73 -1.01 -18.66
N ASP A 119 15.97 -1.75 -17.58
CA ASP A 119 15.83 -1.28 -16.18
C ASP A 119 17.20 -1.05 -15.51
N SER A 120 18.27 -0.98 -16.31
CA SER A 120 19.60 -0.74 -15.76
C SER A 120 19.72 0.67 -15.18
N LYS A 121 20.38 0.76 -14.02
CA LYS A 121 20.72 2.04 -13.38
C LYS A 121 22.15 2.48 -13.66
N ASP A 122 22.94 1.66 -14.36
CA ASP A 122 24.32 2.00 -14.72
C ASP A 122 24.32 3.12 -15.77
N PRO A 123 25.07 4.20 -15.55
CA PRO A 123 25.14 5.30 -16.53
C PRO A 123 25.62 4.87 -17.92
N ARG A 124 26.44 3.84 -18.03
CA ARG A 124 26.97 3.32 -19.32
C ARG A 124 25.84 2.75 -20.19
N ASP A 125 24.84 2.14 -19.57
CA ASP A 125 23.74 1.49 -20.30
C ASP A 125 22.69 2.50 -20.78
N LYS A 126 22.61 3.68 -20.15
CA LYS A 126 21.52 4.65 -20.41
C LYS A 126 21.46 5.14 -21.86
N GLU A 127 22.62 5.36 -22.48
CA GLU A 127 22.72 5.80 -23.87
C GLU A 127 22.09 4.76 -24.82
N PHE A 128 22.39 3.49 -24.60
CA PHE A 128 21.87 2.39 -25.42
C PHE A 128 20.41 2.07 -25.14
N MET A 129 19.93 2.37 -23.93
CA MET A 129 18.51 2.16 -23.59
C MET A 129 17.57 3.13 -24.31
N ALA A 130 18.04 4.34 -24.63
CA ALA A 130 17.22 5.36 -25.31
C ALA A 130 16.82 4.93 -26.74
N ASP A 131 17.73 4.28 -27.44
CA ASP A 131 17.58 3.86 -28.83
C ASP A 131 17.19 2.38 -28.98
N ALA A 132 16.99 1.68 -27.85
CA ALA A 132 16.62 0.27 -27.86
C ALA A 132 15.24 0.05 -28.51
N PRO A 133 15.03 -1.09 -29.21
CA PRO A 133 13.73 -1.45 -29.78
C PRO A 133 12.60 -1.35 -28.76
N LYS A 134 11.48 -0.72 -29.14
CA LYS A 134 10.31 -0.53 -28.26
C LYS A 134 9.32 -1.64 -28.48
N ILE A 135 8.66 -2.09 -27.42
CA ILE A 135 7.62 -3.14 -27.49
C ILE A 135 6.51 -2.78 -28.46
N ASP A 136 6.19 -1.49 -28.58
CA ASP A 136 5.09 -0.99 -29.43
C ASP A 136 5.25 -1.41 -30.91
N ASP A 137 6.48 -1.58 -31.40
CA ASP A 137 6.78 -1.98 -32.78
C ASP A 137 6.59 -3.50 -33.02
N TYR A 138 6.39 -4.28 -31.93
CA TYR A 138 6.29 -5.75 -31.97
C TYR A 138 4.97 -6.28 -31.45
N LEU A 139 4.04 -5.40 -31.04
CA LEU A 139 2.74 -5.82 -30.54
C LEU A 139 1.91 -6.48 -31.66
N SER A 140 1.35 -7.65 -31.37
CA SER A 140 0.29 -8.23 -32.18
C SER A 140 -0.97 -7.35 -32.15
N GLY A 141 -1.87 -7.51 -33.13
CA GLY A 141 -3.17 -6.81 -33.10
C GLY A 141 -3.97 -7.11 -31.83
N GLU A 142 -3.92 -8.36 -31.35
CA GLU A 142 -4.59 -8.78 -30.11
C GLU A 142 -3.99 -8.08 -28.87
N ALA A 143 -2.66 -7.98 -28.80
CA ALA A 143 -1.98 -7.30 -27.70
C ALA A 143 -2.22 -5.78 -27.71
N GLN A 144 -2.32 -5.17 -28.91
CA GLN A 144 -2.72 -3.76 -29.07
C GLN A 144 -4.14 -3.53 -28.58
N ASP A 145 -5.09 -4.37 -29.00
CA ASP A 145 -6.49 -4.30 -28.58
C ASP A 145 -6.64 -4.50 -27.07
N PHE A 146 -5.90 -5.44 -26.49
CA PHE A 146 -5.89 -5.66 -25.04
C PHE A 146 -5.46 -4.42 -24.30
N PHE A 147 -4.30 -3.86 -24.66
CA PHE A 147 -3.78 -2.66 -24.02
C PHE A 147 -4.70 -1.44 -24.22
N GLY A 148 -5.27 -1.29 -25.42
CA GLY A 148 -6.26 -0.25 -25.71
C GLY A 148 -7.50 -0.35 -24.82
N LYS A 149 -7.99 -1.56 -24.53
CA LYS A 149 -9.12 -1.77 -23.61
C LYS A 149 -8.76 -1.46 -22.17
N VAL A 150 -7.54 -1.79 -21.71
CA VAL A 150 -7.07 -1.42 -20.36
C VAL A 150 -7.02 0.10 -20.22
N THR A 151 -6.38 0.80 -21.16
CA THR A 151 -6.25 2.27 -21.07
C THR A 151 -7.60 2.99 -21.17
N SER A 152 -8.46 2.57 -22.09
CA SER A 152 -9.82 3.12 -22.21
C SER A 152 -10.66 2.87 -20.94
N GLY A 153 -10.46 1.71 -20.29
CA GLY A 153 -11.14 1.40 -19.03
C GLY A 153 -10.69 2.30 -17.89
N LEU A 154 -9.39 2.59 -17.80
CA LEU A 154 -8.83 3.52 -16.81
C LEU A 154 -9.32 4.95 -17.06
N ASP A 155 -9.32 5.40 -18.32
CA ASP A 155 -9.85 6.71 -18.69
C ASP A 155 -11.33 6.86 -18.31
N ALA A 156 -12.13 5.83 -18.57
CA ALA A 156 -13.54 5.80 -18.19
C ALA A 156 -13.76 5.78 -16.67
N ALA A 157 -12.84 5.18 -15.90
CA ALA A 157 -12.86 5.19 -14.45
C ALA A 157 -12.29 6.47 -13.82
N GLY A 158 -11.71 7.38 -14.63
CA GLY A 158 -11.07 8.59 -14.15
C GLY A 158 -9.72 8.37 -13.46
N VAL A 159 -9.08 7.21 -13.68
CA VAL A 159 -7.75 6.89 -13.14
C VAL A 159 -6.67 7.44 -14.07
N ALA A 160 -5.93 8.43 -13.60
CA ALA A 160 -4.84 9.02 -14.38
C ALA A 160 -3.64 8.06 -14.46
N TRP A 161 -3.07 7.95 -15.66
CA TRP A 161 -1.91 7.10 -15.91
C TRP A 161 -0.91 7.75 -16.88
N THR A 162 0.32 7.26 -16.83
CA THR A 162 1.41 7.72 -17.71
C THR A 162 2.05 6.52 -18.39
N ARG A 163 2.21 6.59 -19.71
CA ARG A 163 2.91 5.55 -20.48
C ARG A 163 4.39 5.51 -20.08
N ALA A 164 4.87 4.33 -19.74
CA ALA A 164 6.27 4.08 -19.36
C ALA A 164 6.88 2.96 -20.19
N PRO A 165 7.32 3.23 -21.43
CA PRO A 165 7.81 2.18 -22.36
C PRO A 165 8.99 1.38 -21.83
N GLY A 166 9.82 1.95 -20.95
CA GLY A 166 10.93 1.28 -20.28
C GLY A 166 10.54 0.45 -19.07
N LEU A 167 9.26 0.50 -18.63
CA LEU A 167 8.81 -0.29 -17.50
C LEU A 167 8.70 -1.75 -17.89
N VAL A 168 9.61 -2.56 -17.38
CA VAL A 168 9.60 -4.02 -17.49
C VAL A 168 9.57 -4.63 -16.10
N ARG A 169 9.07 -5.86 -16.00
CA ARG A 169 9.06 -6.59 -14.72
C ARG A 169 10.22 -7.57 -14.67
N GLY A 170 10.78 -7.72 -13.49
CA GLY A 170 12.00 -8.52 -13.27
C GLY A 170 11.84 -10.04 -13.45
N LEU A 171 10.64 -10.52 -13.76
CA LEU A 171 10.30 -11.94 -13.84
C LEU A 171 9.69 -12.26 -15.21
N ASP A 172 10.04 -13.41 -15.77
CA ASP A 172 9.74 -13.78 -17.15
C ASP A 172 8.28 -14.21 -17.42
N TYR A 173 7.52 -14.41 -16.36
CA TYR A 173 6.12 -14.82 -16.48
C TYR A 173 5.14 -13.68 -16.76
N TYR A 174 5.57 -12.41 -16.68
CA TYR A 174 4.72 -11.26 -16.97
C TYR A 174 4.38 -11.14 -18.46
N ARG A 175 3.13 -10.84 -18.74
CA ARG A 175 2.55 -10.60 -20.07
C ARG A 175 1.63 -9.39 -19.99
N HIS A 176 1.25 -8.84 -21.16
CA HIS A 176 0.32 -7.72 -21.24
C HIS A 176 0.67 -6.59 -20.25
N THR A 177 -0.19 -6.32 -19.30
CA THR A 177 -0.10 -5.17 -18.40
C THR A 177 1.06 -5.28 -17.41
N ALA A 178 1.87 -4.22 -17.34
CA ALA A 178 2.86 -4.01 -16.29
C ALA A 178 2.70 -2.59 -15.74
N PHE A 179 2.74 -2.43 -14.42
CA PHE A 179 2.50 -1.13 -13.80
C PHE A 179 3.22 -0.94 -12.48
N GLU A 180 3.46 0.34 -12.14
CA GLU A 180 3.97 0.78 -10.85
C GLU A 180 3.31 2.12 -10.48
N PHE A 181 2.89 2.25 -9.23
CA PHE A 181 2.58 3.53 -8.62
C PHE A 181 3.84 4.07 -7.97
N VAL A 182 4.32 5.20 -8.48
CA VAL A 182 5.62 5.76 -8.10
C VAL A 182 5.48 7.16 -7.52
N THR A 183 6.40 7.52 -6.63
CA THR A 183 6.50 8.85 -6.03
C THR A 183 7.96 9.25 -5.87
N ASP A 184 8.27 10.53 -5.93
CA ASP A 184 9.58 11.10 -5.62
C ASP A 184 9.78 11.33 -4.11
N ARG A 185 8.71 11.32 -3.32
CA ARG A 185 8.71 11.56 -1.87
C ARG A 185 9.51 10.52 -1.07
N LEU A 186 9.79 9.36 -1.63
CA LEU A 186 10.57 8.28 -1.00
C LEU A 186 12.00 8.13 -1.56
N GLY A 187 12.44 9.06 -2.40
CA GLY A 187 13.77 9.04 -3.02
C GLY A 187 13.98 7.80 -3.90
N ALA A 188 15.10 7.09 -3.74
CA ALA A 188 15.47 5.95 -4.58
C ALA A 188 14.50 4.75 -4.52
N GLN A 189 13.60 4.71 -3.55
CA GLN A 189 12.59 3.66 -3.36
C GLN A 189 11.18 4.15 -3.71
N GLY A 190 11.05 4.88 -4.81
CA GLY A 190 9.83 5.57 -5.22
C GLY A 190 8.63 4.67 -5.53
N THR A 191 8.82 3.40 -5.88
CA THR A 191 7.70 2.48 -6.14
C THR A 191 7.01 2.11 -4.83
N VAL A 192 5.75 2.51 -4.63
CA VAL A 192 4.94 2.20 -3.44
C VAL A 192 4.09 0.96 -3.61
N LEU A 193 3.61 0.73 -4.84
CA LEU A 193 2.81 -0.41 -5.26
C LEU A 193 3.22 -0.76 -6.68
N GLY A 194 3.26 -2.04 -7.01
CA GLY A 194 3.57 -2.47 -8.37
C GLY A 194 3.06 -3.86 -8.66
N GLY A 195 2.75 -4.10 -9.92
CA GLY A 195 2.16 -5.36 -10.36
C GLY A 195 2.17 -5.55 -11.85
N GLY A 196 1.29 -6.44 -12.30
CA GLY A 196 1.07 -6.74 -13.70
C GLY A 196 0.35 -8.07 -13.92
N ARG A 197 0.12 -8.41 -15.18
CA ARG A 197 -0.48 -9.66 -15.60
C ARG A 197 0.57 -10.75 -15.79
N TYR A 198 0.28 -11.95 -15.31
CA TYR A 198 1.23 -13.07 -15.30
C TYR A 198 0.59 -14.42 -15.68
N ASP A 199 -0.05 -14.46 -16.81
CA ASP A 199 -0.87 -15.60 -17.29
C ASP A 199 -0.10 -16.93 -17.37
N GLY A 200 1.21 -16.91 -17.58
CA GLY A 200 2.04 -18.11 -17.66
C GLY A 200 2.60 -18.66 -16.35
N LEU A 201 2.33 -18.01 -15.19
CA LEU A 201 2.92 -18.42 -13.92
C LEU A 201 2.41 -19.79 -13.45
N MET A 202 1.10 -20.03 -13.53
CA MET A 202 0.51 -21.29 -13.02
C MET A 202 1.01 -22.51 -13.81
N GLU A 203 1.19 -22.38 -15.13
CA GLU A 203 1.77 -23.42 -15.98
C GLU A 203 3.23 -23.71 -15.60
N SER A 204 4.02 -22.67 -15.33
CA SER A 204 5.42 -22.84 -14.91
C SER A 204 5.56 -23.56 -13.56
N LEU A 205 4.50 -23.54 -12.74
CA LEU A 205 4.39 -24.25 -11.46
C LEU A 205 3.72 -25.64 -11.59
N GLY A 206 3.47 -26.10 -12.82
CA GLY A 206 2.86 -27.40 -13.09
C GLY A 206 1.34 -27.42 -13.02
N GLY A 207 0.70 -26.25 -12.99
CA GLY A 207 -0.76 -26.10 -13.04
C GLY A 207 -1.30 -25.98 -14.46
N GLN A 208 -2.61 -25.81 -14.58
CA GLN A 208 -3.27 -25.48 -15.83
C GLN A 208 -3.06 -24.00 -16.20
N HIS A 209 -3.20 -23.67 -17.48
CA HIS A 209 -3.21 -22.28 -17.91
C HIS A 209 -4.28 -21.49 -17.12
N THR A 210 -3.83 -20.47 -16.41
CA THR A 210 -4.69 -19.66 -15.55
C THR A 210 -4.27 -18.20 -15.68
N PRO A 211 -5.05 -17.39 -16.44
CA PRO A 211 -4.81 -15.97 -16.50
C PRO A 211 -4.84 -15.34 -15.12
N ALA A 212 -3.88 -14.46 -14.85
CA ALA A 212 -3.80 -13.85 -13.55
C ALA A 212 -3.18 -12.45 -13.63
N VAL A 213 -3.71 -11.55 -12.80
CA VAL A 213 -3.20 -10.20 -12.64
C VAL A 213 -3.24 -9.82 -11.17
N GLY A 214 -2.22 -9.10 -10.69
CA GLY A 214 -2.16 -8.70 -9.30
C GLY A 214 -1.15 -7.59 -9.04
N TRP A 215 -1.17 -7.10 -7.80
CA TRP A 215 -0.22 -6.13 -7.32
C TRP A 215 0.17 -6.35 -5.86
N ALA A 216 1.34 -5.85 -5.51
CA ALA A 216 1.87 -5.83 -4.16
C ALA A 216 2.23 -4.41 -3.73
N ALA A 217 1.78 -4.00 -2.55
CA ALA A 217 2.07 -2.71 -1.92
C ALA A 217 2.95 -2.90 -0.68
N GLY A 218 4.05 -2.15 -0.58
CA GLY A 218 4.91 -2.17 0.60
C GLY A 218 4.30 -1.38 1.75
N ILE A 219 3.83 -2.04 2.81
CA ILE A 219 3.14 -1.39 3.94
C ILE A 219 4.04 -0.34 4.61
N GLU A 220 5.33 -0.61 4.78
CA GLU A 220 6.25 0.39 5.35
C GLU A 220 6.43 1.63 4.46
N ARG A 221 6.35 1.47 3.13
CA ARG A 221 6.40 2.62 2.20
C ARG A 221 5.12 3.43 2.25
N LEU A 222 3.96 2.77 2.27
CA LEU A 222 2.67 3.43 2.48
C LEU A 222 2.66 4.20 3.80
N ALA A 223 3.10 3.57 4.90
CA ALA A 223 3.17 4.19 6.22
C ALA A 223 4.10 5.42 6.26
N MET A 224 5.23 5.39 5.53
CA MET A 224 6.12 6.55 5.42
C MET A 224 5.46 7.73 4.68
N LEU A 225 4.55 7.47 3.74
CA LEU A 225 3.81 8.50 3.01
C LEU A 225 2.63 9.05 3.82
N VAL A 226 1.90 8.19 4.51
CA VAL A 226 0.83 8.58 5.44
C VAL A 226 1.38 9.42 6.59
N GLY A 227 2.63 9.14 7.01
CA GLY A 227 3.26 9.84 8.11
C GLY A 227 2.74 9.40 9.48
N SER A 228 2.84 10.27 10.47
CA SER A 228 2.29 9.99 11.78
C SER A 228 0.77 10.03 11.72
N ALA A 229 0.12 8.93 12.07
CA ALA A 229 -1.30 8.97 12.33
C ALA A 229 -1.56 10.08 13.36
N SER A 230 -2.51 10.96 13.08
CA SER A 230 -3.00 11.87 14.10
C SER A 230 -3.60 10.96 15.18
N ASN A 231 -2.92 10.89 16.33
CA ASN A 231 -3.61 10.36 17.49
C ASN A 231 -4.77 11.30 17.74
N ASP A 232 -5.99 10.85 17.52
CA ASP A 232 -7.15 11.60 17.97
C ASP A 232 -6.94 11.90 19.45
N PRO A 233 -6.99 13.18 19.86
CA PRO A 233 -6.75 13.53 21.24
C PRO A 233 -7.77 12.81 22.11
N LEU A 234 -7.33 12.34 23.28
CA LEU A 234 -8.27 11.81 24.28
C LEU A 234 -9.41 12.79 24.48
N GLU A 235 -10.64 12.30 24.42
CA GLU A 235 -11.79 13.15 24.67
C GLU A 235 -11.93 13.48 26.14
N VAL A 236 -11.59 12.52 27.03
CA VAL A 236 -11.69 12.67 28.47
C VAL A 236 -10.51 12.00 29.16
N VAL A 237 -9.89 12.70 30.11
CA VAL A 237 -9.00 12.09 31.11
C VAL A 237 -9.61 12.25 32.48
N ILE A 238 -9.78 11.12 33.18
CA ILE A 238 -10.30 11.07 34.55
C ILE A 238 -9.13 11.26 35.52
N VAL A 239 -9.27 12.20 36.47
CA VAL A 239 -8.34 12.46 37.55
C VAL A 239 -9.02 12.28 38.90
N LEU A 240 -8.35 11.57 39.81
CA LEU A 240 -8.85 11.30 41.16
C LEU A 240 -8.17 12.20 42.17
N GLU A 241 -8.93 12.83 43.05
CA GLU A 241 -8.36 13.52 44.24
C GLU A 241 -8.00 12.54 45.38
N HIS A 242 -8.80 11.44 45.49
CA HIS A 242 -8.57 10.37 46.48
C HIS A 242 -8.68 9.02 45.86
N ASP A 243 -7.91 8.06 46.38
CA ASP A 243 -7.92 6.67 45.85
C ASP A 243 -9.23 5.92 46.15
N ASP A 244 -10.00 6.37 47.14
CA ASP A 244 -11.36 5.84 47.45
C ASP A 244 -12.33 5.93 46.26
N PHE A 245 -12.01 6.76 45.26
CA PHE A 245 -12.83 6.89 44.04
C PHE A 245 -12.42 5.97 42.91
N LEU A 246 -11.45 5.08 43.13
CA LEU A 246 -10.87 4.26 42.06
C LEU A 246 -11.92 3.37 41.40
N ASP A 247 -12.74 2.66 42.17
CA ASP A 247 -13.77 1.77 41.64
C ASP A 247 -14.82 2.54 40.83
N PHE A 248 -15.25 3.68 41.35
CA PHE A 248 -16.18 4.56 40.64
C PHE A 248 -15.56 5.06 39.32
N ALA A 249 -14.35 5.57 39.35
CA ALA A 249 -13.66 6.07 38.16
C ALA A 249 -13.43 4.96 37.12
N THR A 250 -13.08 3.76 37.57
CA THR A 250 -12.90 2.59 36.69
C THR A 250 -14.22 2.23 36.01
N SER A 251 -15.34 2.27 36.74
CA SER A 251 -16.66 2.07 36.17
C SER A 251 -16.98 3.13 35.10
N ARG A 252 -16.70 4.42 35.40
CA ARG A 252 -16.93 5.52 34.43
C ARG A 252 -16.04 5.39 33.20
N LEU A 253 -14.77 5.08 33.37
CA LEU A 253 -13.85 4.82 32.27
C LEU A 253 -14.36 3.70 31.34
N SER A 254 -14.82 2.60 31.94
CA SER A 254 -15.40 1.49 31.18
C SER A 254 -16.67 1.91 30.41
N LYS A 255 -17.56 2.69 31.03
CA LYS A 255 -18.77 3.21 30.37
C LYS A 255 -18.40 4.13 29.19
N LEU A 256 -17.51 5.09 29.38
CA LEU A 256 -17.05 5.98 28.32
C LEU A 256 -16.52 5.20 27.10
N ARG A 257 -15.61 4.25 27.35
CA ARG A 257 -15.01 3.44 26.29
C ARG A 257 -16.04 2.57 25.54
N ARG A 258 -17.04 2.01 26.24
CA ARG A 258 -18.14 1.26 25.61
C ARG A 258 -19.02 2.12 24.69
N HIS A 259 -19.08 3.43 24.93
CA HIS A 259 -19.77 4.39 24.08
C HIS A 259 -18.87 5.01 23.01
N GLY A 260 -17.69 4.40 22.74
CA GLY A 260 -16.78 4.87 21.71
C GLY A 260 -16.09 6.20 22.04
N ILE A 261 -16.00 6.56 23.33
CA ILE A 261 -15.33 7.78 23.79
C ILE A 261 -13.87 7.44 24.13
N ALA A 262 -12.92 8.12 23.48
CA ALA A 262 -11.50 7.97 23.76
C ALA A 262 -11.20 8.55 25.15
N ALA A 263 -11.03 7.69 26.14
CA ALA A 263 -10.86 8.07 27.54
C ALA A 263 -9.71 7.35 28.23
N ASP A 264 -9.07 8.04 29.16
CA ASP A 264 -8.02 7.49 30.03
C ASP A 264 -8.20 7.95 31.48
N MET A 265 -7.42 7.38 32.40
CA MET A 265 -7.48 7.70 33.83
C MET A 265 -6.08 7.81 34.42
N ILE A 266 -5.84 8.88 35.17
CA ILE A 266 -4.61 9.05 35.95
C ILE A 266 -4.89 8.74 37.41
N ALA A 267 -4.54 7.53 37.84
CA ALA A 267 -4.75 7.06 39.21
C ALA A 267 -3.50 7.20 40.10
N SER A 268 -2.30 7.33 39.53
CA SER A 268 -1.03 7.33 40.30
C SER A 268 -0.46 8.72 40.54
N GLY A 269 0.05 8.94 41.77
CA GLY A 269 0.69 10.19 42.18
C GLY A 269 -0.20 11.07 43.07
N SER A 270 0.31 12.21 43.56
CA SER A 270 -0.53 13.18 44.28
C SER A 270 -1.56 13.83 43.36
N PRO A 271 -2.68 14.36 43.88
CA PRO A 271 -3.73 14.99 43.07
C PRO A 271 -3.19 16.03 42.08
N LYS A 272 -2.26 16.90 42.53
CA LYS A 272 -1.60 17.88 41.68
C LYS A 272 -0.84 17.22 40.53
N LYS A 273 -0.04 16.17 40.82
CA LYS A 273 0.73 15.45 39.79
C LYS A 273 -0.20 14.71 38.81
N ARG A 274 -1.34 14.17 39.29
CA ARG A 274 -2.36 13.54 38.41
C ARG A 274 -2.93 14.56 37.43
N PHE A 275 -3.28 15.76 37.92
CA PHE A 275 -3.80 16.83 37.09
C PHE A 275 -2.75 17.32 36.06
N ASP A 276 -1.50 17.55 36.52
CA ASP A 276 -0.41 17.95 35.61
C ASP A 276 -0.13 16.93 34.50
N LYS A 277 -0.24 15.63 34.83
CA LYS A 277 -0.11 14.57 33.83
C LYS A 277 -1.28 14.57 32.84
N ALA A 278 -2.51 14.72 33.33
CA ALA A 278 -3.71 14.78 32.49
C ALA A 278 -3.64 15.96 31.50
N ALA A 279 -3.21 17.14 31.99
CA ALA A 279 -3.03 18.31 31.15
C ALA A 279 -1.99 18.09 30.03
N LYS A 280 -0.92 17.34 30.32
CA LYS A 280 0.12 17.01 29.31
C LYS A 280 -0.33 16.02 28.25
N LEU A 281 -1.37 15.22 28.51
CA LEU A 281 -1.93 14.29 27.54
C LEU A 281 -2.72 14.99 26.43
N GLY A 282 -3.01 16.29 26.58
CA GLY A 282 -3.73 17.06 25.55
C GLY A 282 -5.17 16.60 25.34
N ALA A 283 -5.81 16.01 26.36
CA ALA A 283 -7.21 15.62 26.28
C ALA A 283 -8.11 16.83 26.11
N ARG A 284 -9.19 16.69 25.36
CA ARG A 284 -10.18 17.76 25.17
C ARG A 284 -10.86 18.15 26.48
N ARG A 285 -10.99 17.21 27.41
CA ARG A 285 -11.61 17.42 28.73
C ARG A 285 -10.88 16.68 29.84
N ILE A 286 -10.85 17.28 31.02
CA ILE A 286 -10.38 16.65 32.26
C ILE A 286 -11.57 16.51 33.21
N ALA A 287 -11.91 15.29 33.57
CA ALA A 287 -12.94 14.98 34.56
C ALA A 287 -12.29 14.73 35.92
N THR A 288 -12.44 15.67 36.86
CA THR A 288 -11.92 15.54 38.22
C THR A 288 -12.98 14.95 39.14
N ILE A 289 -12.65 13.85 39.81
CA ILE A 289 -13.51 13.23 40.82
C ILE A 289 -12.98 13.63 42.21
N SER A 290 -13.83 14.32 42.97
CA SER A 290 -13.50 14.86 44.26
C SER A 290 -14.63 14.67 45.29
N MET A 291 -14.39 14.98 46.55
CA MET A 291 -15.42 15.11 47.58
C MET A 291 -15.78 16.60 47.76
N ARG A 292 -17.04 16.96 47.71
CA ARG A 292 -17.55 18.29 48.06
C ARG A 292 -18.78 18.16 48.92
N ASP A 293 -18.79 18.92 50.03
CA ASP A 293 -19.93 18.95 50.98
C ASP A 293 -20.41 17.53 51.42
N GLY A 294 -19.45 16.62 51.62
CA GLY A 294 -19.71 15.24 52.00
C GLY A 294 -20.26 14.34 50.89
N ALA A 295 -20.38 14.84 49.67
CA ALA A 295 -20.81 14.09 48.51
C ALA A 295 -19.74 14.01 47.42
N ARG A 296 -19.79 12.91 46.67
CA ARG A 296 -18.91 12.75 45.48
C ARG A 296 -19.33 13.75 44.41
N SER A 297 -18.36 14.51 43.90
CA SER A 297 -18.53 15.50 42.83
C SER A 297 -17.66 15.14 41.63
N VAL A 298 -18.20 15.29 40.44
CA VAL A 298 -17.48 15.18 39.17
C VAL A 298 -17.48 16.57 38.54
N ASN A 299 -16.28 17.09 38.31
CA ASN A 299 -16.08 18.38 37.63
C ASN A 299 -15.43 18.13 36.26
N LEU A 300 -16.11 18.49 35.18
CA LEU A 300 -15.64 18.38 33.81
C LEU A 300 -15.14 19.74 33.33
N ARG A 301 -13.85 19.84 32.98
CA ARG A 301 -13.22 21.05 32.44
C ARG A 301 -12.71 20.80 31.03
N GLY A 302 -12.84 21.76 30.15
CA GLY A 302 -12.39 21.72 28.75
C GLY A 302 -13.47 22.20 27.81
N GLU A 303 -13.08 22.57 26.61
CA GLU A 303 -13.99 23.05 25.57
C GLU A 303 -14.26 21.98 24.52
N SER A 304 -15.45 22.02 23.94
CA SER A 304 -15.84 21.22 22.79
C SER A 304 -16.89 21.97 21.97
N GLU A 305 -16.73 21.95 20.69
CA GLU A 305 -17.70 22.47 19.72
C GLU A 305 -18.96 21.60 19.62
N ASP A 306 -18.89 20.32 20.08
CA ASP A 306 -20.00 19.36 20.06
C ASP A 306 -20.68 19.29 21.43
N GLU A 307 -21.77 20.04 21.58
CA GLU A 307 -22.61 20.04 22.80
C GLU A 307 -23.24 18.66 23.06
N GLY A 308 -23.67 17.93 22.03
CA GLY A 308 -24.27 16.60 22.17
C GLY A 308 -23.27 15.61 22.78
N ARG A 309 -22.04 15.62 22.29
CA ARG A 309 -20.95 14.78 22.82
C ARG A 309 -20.58 15.17 24.24
N THR A 310 -20.61 16.47 24.56
CA THR A 310 -20.34 16.98 25.91
C THR A 310 -21.41 16.50 26.91
N ASN A 311 -22.68 16.58 26.54
CA ASN A 311 -23.82 16.14 27.38
C ASN A 311 -23.76 14.63 27.60
N LEU A 312 -23.43 13.83 26.58
CA LEU A 312 -23.24 12.39 26.72
C LEU A 312 -22.14 12.07 27.72
N ILE A 313 -20.96 12.70 27.58
CA ILE A 313 -19.85 12.49 28.50
C ILE A 313 -20.24 12.84 29.93
N HIS A 314 -20.88 13.98 30.12
CA HIS A 314 -21.35 14.42 31.45
C HIS A 314 -22.32 13.41 32.06
N SER A 315 -23.33 12.96 31.28
CA SER A 315 -24.28 11.94 31.72
C SER A 315 -23.59 10.64 32.12
N LEU A 316 -22.65 10.14 31.31
CA LEU A 316 -21.91 8.91 31.60
C LEU A 316 -20.97 9.03 32.82
N MET A 317 -20.50 10.23 33.13
CA MET A 317 -19.63 10.48 34.28
C MET A 317 -20.42 10.62 35.61
N VAL A 318 -21.64 11.15 35.57
CA VAL A 318 -22.43 11.47 36.79
C VAL A 318 -23.40 10.33 37.14
N SER A 319 -24.02 9.68 36.14
CA SER A 319 -24.96 8.54 36.34
C SER A 319 -24.26 7.25 36.76
#